data_cb609d23a099812bf67da30331151b2b
#
_entry.id   cb609d23a099812bf67da30331151b2b
#
_cell.length_a   1.000
_cell.length_b   1.000
_cell.length_c   1.000
_cell.angle_alpha   90.00
_cell.angle_beta   90.00
_cell.angle_gamma   90.00
#
_symmetry.space_group_name_H-M   'P 1'
#
loop_
_entity.id
_entity.type
_entity.pdbx_description
1 polymer ?
#
loop_
_entity_poly.entity_id
_entity_poly.type
_entity_poly.pdbx_seq_one_letter_code
_entity_poly.pdbx_strand_id
1 'polypeptide(L)'
;MTNQEILSASSAILKKAKQFEVHLAGFANVEDLKGAPSFVFAPQLPVVDKVIGTLEGEMELNRGEVKWPEEAKSILAVAVEHPEDKPELDWWYGQTSPSGNKLLINAVKAMCEWIPANFNIDVFHFPYFIEQGGIYLKDAAVLAGLGCIGRNNMLVTPEFGPRVRLRAMALNIPIPSTGPSGFDPCVQCD
;
A
#
# COMPACT_ATOMS: atom_id res chain seq x y z
N MET A 1 -5.32 -7.68 -22.78
CA MET A 1 -4.55 -8.85 -22.33
C MET A 1 -5.50 -10.01 -22.06
N THR A 2 -5.10 -11.24 -22.38
CA THR A 2 -5.80 -12.47 -22.01
C THR A 2 -5.59 -12.78 -20.52
N ASN A 3 -6.44 -13.62 -19.93
CA ASN A 3 -6.25 -14.04 -18.53
C ASN A 3 -4.89 -14.71 -18.28
N GLN A 4 -4.37 -15.46 -19.24
CA GLN A 4 -3.06 -16.10 -19.13
C GLN A 4 -1.91 -15.06 -19.14
N GLU A 5 -2.01 -14.03 -19.96
CA GLU A 5 -1.04 -12.93 -19.99
C GLU A 5 -1.08 -12.13 -18.67
N ILE A 6 -2.27 -11.90 -18.11
CA ILE A 6 -2.43 -11.22 -16.81
C ILE A 6 -1.75 -12.02 -15.69
N LEU A 7 -1.98 -13.32 -15.62
CA LEU A 7 -1.35 -14.22 -14.62
C LEU A 7 0.17 -14.28 -14.79
N SER A 8 0.65 -14.32 -16.03
CA SER A 8 2.10 -14.27 -16.31
C SER A 8 2.71 -12.95 -15.87
N ALA A 9 2.08 -11.83 -16.21
CA ALA A 9 2.53 -10.49 -15.79
C ALA A 9 2.52 -10.36 -14.27
N SER A 10 1.46 -10.79 -13.58
CA SER A 10 1.38 -10.71 -12.11
C SER A 10 2.53 -11.48 -11.43
N SER A 11 2.80 -12.69 -11.89
CA SER A 11 3.92 -13.50 -11.39
C SER A 11 5.28 -12.83 -11.62
N ALA A 12 5.49 -12.27 -12.83
CA ALA A 12 6.72 -11.57 -13.17
C ALA A 12 6.89 -10.28 -12.33
N ILE A 13 5.80 -9.52 -12.08
CA ILE A 13 5.80 -8.33 -11.24
C ILE A 13 6.19 -8.67 -9.80
N LEU A 14 5.59 -9.70 -9.19
CA LEU A 14 5.94 -10.13 -7.82
C LEU A 14 7.39 -10.61 -7.72
N LYS A 15 7.88 -11.34 -8.73
CA LYS A 15 9.27 -11.76 -8.79
C LYS A 15 10.22 -10.56 -8.93
N LYS A 16 9.85 -9.56 -9.73
CA LYS A 16 10.64 -8.35 -9.95
C LYS A 16 10.69 -7.46 -8.72
N ALA A 17 9.59 -7.35 -7.97
CA ALA A 17 9.53 -6.62 -6.72
C ALA A 17 10.63 -7.08 -5.75
N LYS A 18 10.84 -8.39 -5.60
CA LYS A 18 11.93 -8.95 -4.78
C LYS A 18 13.33 -8.52 -5.25
N GLN A 19 13.53 -8.35 -6.57
CA GLN A 19 14.83 -7.88 -7.11
C GLN A 19 15.05 -6.38 -6.83
N PHE A 20 14.00 -5.63 -6.55
CA PHE A 20 14.04 -4.24 -6.12
C PHE A 20 13.97 -4.08 -4.59
N GLU A 21 14.35 -5.13 -3.85
CA GLU A 21 14.40 -5.15 -2.39
C GLU A 21 13.04 -4.94 -1.70
N VAL A 22 11.94 -5.22 -2.40
CA VAL A 22 10.62 -5.32 -1.79
C VAL A 22 10.51 -6.69 -1.10
N HIS A 23 10.25 -6.69 0.19
CA HIS A 23 10.17 -7.93 0.98
C HIS A 23 8.84 -8.63 0.83
N LEU A 24 7.73 -7.88 0.83
CA LEU A 24 6.38 -8.40 0.61
C LEU A 24 5.69 -7.60 -0.50
N ALA A 25 4.97 -8.31 -1.36
CA ALA A 25 4.16 -7.70 -2.41
C ALA A 25 2.94 -8.58 -2.70
N GLY A 26 1.82 -7.93 -3.00
CA GLY A 26 0.59 -8.61 -3.36
C GLY A 26 -0.39 -7.67 -4.06
N PHE A 27 -1.43 -8.25 -4.63
CA PHE A 27 -2.45 -7.52 -5.38
C PHE A 27 -3.78 -7.50 -4.64
N ALA A 28 -4.47 -6.37 -4.72
CA ALA A 28 -5.84 -6.21 -4.28
C ALA A 28 -6.71 -5.66 -5.42
N ASN A 29 -8.00 -5.96 -5.39
CA ASN A 29 -8.96 -5.37 -6.31
C ASN A 29 -9.32 -3.95 -5.84
N VAL A 30 -9.47 -2.99 -6.77
CA VAL A 30 -9.84 -1.61 -6.46
C VAL A 30 -11.23 -1.52 -5.85
N GLU A 31 -12.21 -2.26 -6.38
CA GLU A 31 -13.58 -2.20 -5.88
C GLU A 31 -13.71 -2.81 -4.48
N ASP A 32 -12.99 -3.90 -4.19
CA ASP A 32 -12.92 -4.47 -2.85
C ASP A 32 -12.28 -3.47 -1.87
N LEU A 33 -11.25 -2.76 -2.32
CA LEU A 33 -10.58 -1.76 -1.49
C LEU A 33 -11.49 -0.56 -1.19
N LYS A 34 -12.28 -0.09 -2.15
CA LYS A 34 -13.28 0.98 -1.92
C LYS A 34 -14.31 0.59 -0.86
N GLY A 35 -14.61 -0.71 -0.72
CA GLY A 35 -15.49 -1.26 0.32
C GLY A 35 -14.81 -1.58 1.65
N ALA A 36 -13.49 -1.39 1.76
CA ALA A 36 -12.75 -1.73 2.97
C ALA A 36 -13.09 -0.80 4.16
N PRO A 37 -12.91 -1.27 5.41
CA PRO A 37 -13.38 -0.56 6.60
C PRO A 37 -12.93 0.90 6.70
N SER A 38 -11.67 1.20 6.45
CA SER A 38 -11.16 2.57 6.57
C SER A 38 -11.82 3.53 5.55
N PHE A 39 -12.11 3.06 4.34
CA PHE A 39 -12.79 3.86 3.30
C PHE A 39 -14.25 4.13 3.64
N VAL A 40 -14.90 3.20 4.33
CA VAL A 40 -16.29 3.35 4.77
C VAL A 40 -16.40 4.25 5.99
N PHE A 41 -15.48 4.11 6.96
CA PHE A 41 -15.55 4.83 8.23
C PHE A 41 -14.97 6.23 8.20
N ALA A 42 -13.90 6.48 7.46
CA ALA A 42 -13.20 7.78 7.48
C ALA A 42 -14.11 8.97 7.14
N PRO A 43 -14.99 8.91 6.16
CA PRO A 43 -15.92 10.01 5.88
C PRO A 43 -16.94 10.29 6.99
N GLN A 44 -17.17 9.30 7.87
CA GLN A 44 -18.16 9.39 8.97
C GLN A 44 -17.54 9.93 10.26
N LEU A 45 -16.22 10.01 10.35
CA LEU A 45 -15.55 10.50 11.54
C LEU A 45 -15.78 12.02 11.70
N PRO A 46 -16.04 12.51 12.95
CA PRO A 46 -16.22 13.92 13.16
C PRO A 46 -14.96 14.69 12.78
N VAL A 47 -15.15 15.87 12.18
CA VAL A 47 -14.04 16.81 11.98
C VAL A 47 -13.58 17.27 13.34
N VAL A 48 -12.33 16.99 13.70
CA VAL A 48 -11.72 17.51 14.91
C VAL A 48 -11.16 18.89 14.56
N ASP A 49 -11.89 19.93 14.97
CA ASP A 49 -11.41 21.32 14.84
C ASP A 49 -10.01 21.45 15.47
N LYS A 50 -9.07 21.98 14.69
CA LYS A 50 -7.68 22.25 15.09
C LYS A 50 -6.69 21.09 15.11
N VAL A 51 -6.95 19.97 14.50
CA VAL A 51 -5.84 19.16 14.02
C VAL A 51 -5.18 19.95 12.89
N ILE A 52 -3.97 20.42 13.16
CA ILE A 52 -3.15 21.24 12.27
C ILE A 52 -3.26 20.72 10.84
N GLY A 53 -3.87 21.54 9.96
CA GLY A 53 -3.81 21.41 8.53
C GLY A 53 -4.29 20.05 8.00
N THR A 54 -5.58 19.83 7.91
CA THR A 54 -6.07 18.86 6.95
C THR A 54 -5.86 19.50 5.57
N LEU A 55 -4.86 19.01 4.85
CA LEU A 55 -4.61 19.42 3.45
C LEU A 55 -5.80 19.07 2.52
N GLU A 56 -6.74 18.28 3.00
CA GLU A 56 -7.96 17.87 2.26
C GLU A 56 -8.75 19.06 1.74
N GLY A 57 -9.01 20.06 2.58
CA GLY A 57 -9.70 21.27 2.18
C GLY A 57 -8.92 22.12 1.16
N GLU A 58 -7.60 22.18 1.28
CA GLU A 58 -6.74 22.87 0.31
C GLU A 58 -6.69 22.14 -1.04
N MET A 59 -6.89 20.82 -1.02
CA MET A 59 -6.91 19.96 -2.19
C MET A 59 -8.32 19.77 -2.79
N GLU A 60 -9.34 20.46 -2.26
CA GLU A 60 -10.74 20.31 -2.64
C GLU A 60 -11.25 18.87 -2.52
N LEU A 61 -10.76 18.14 -1.52
CA LEU A 61 -11.16 16.76 -1.23
C LEU A 61 -12.13 16.72 -0.05
N ASN A 62 -13.06 15.77 -0.10
CA ASN A 62 -13.80 15.39 1.07
C ASN A 62 -12.91 14.61 2.04
N ARG A 63 -13.30 14.56 3.32
CA ARG A 63 -12.51 13.85 4.32
C ARG A 63 -12.28 12.38 3.96
N GLY A 64 -11.02 11.98 3.92
CA GLY A 64 -10.61 10.63 3.57
C GLY A 64 -10.88 10.25 2.12
N GLU A 65 -11.17 11.22 1.26
CA GLU A 65 -11.37 10.98 -0.16
C GLU A 65 -10.06 10.60 -0.84
N VAL A 66 -10.12 9.56 -1.64
CA VAL A 66 -9.00 9.06 -2.45
C VAL A 66 -9.11 9.59 -3.87
N LYS A 67 -7.99 10.06 -4.41
CA LYS A 67 -7.89 10.40 -5.84
C LYS A 67 -7.68 9.13 -6.67
N TRP A 68 -8.77 8.40 -6.93
CA TRP A 68 -8.70 7.21 -7.75
C TRP A 68 -8.38 7.55 -9.20
N PRO A 69 -7.31 6.97 -9.79
CA PRO A 69 -7.14 7.02 -11.24
C PRO A 69 -8.33 6.34 -11.92
N GLU A 70 -8.90 6.97 -12.96
CA GLU A 70 -10.13 6.50 -13.61
C GLU A 70 -10.00 5.06 -14.14
N GLU A 71 -8.81 4.69 -14.65
CA GLU A 71 -8.54 3.37 -15.22
C GLU A 71 -8.03 2.34 -14.20
N ALA A 72 -7.91 2.69 -12.91
CA ALA A 72 -7.40 1.78 -11.90
C ALA A 72 -8.33 0.58 -11.69
N LYS A 73 -7.79 -0.65 -11.80
CA LYS A 73 -8.52 -1.92 -11.62
C LYS A 73 -7.95 -2.77 -10.52
N SER A 74 -6.64 -2.72 -10.31
CA SER A 74 -5.98 -3.41 -9.22
C SER A 74 -4.94 -2.53 -8.53
N ILE A 75 -4.60 -2.91 -7.31
CA ILE A 75 -3.59 -2.28 -6.48
C ILE A 75 -2.45 -3.27 -6.27
N LEU A 76 -1.23 -2.84 -6.53
CA LEU A 76 -0.04 -3.52 -6.07
C LEU A 76 0.38 -2.90 -4.73
N ALA A 77 0.16 -3.61 -3.65
CA ALA A 77 0.66 -3.26 -2.33
C ALA A 77 2.05 -3.84 -2.15
N VAL A 78 2.97 -3.05 -1.61
CA VAL A 78 4.36 -3.43 -1.38
C VAL A 78 4.81 -3.04 0.02
N ALA A 79 5.69 -3.88 0.60
CA ALA A 79 6.25 -3.63 1.91
C ALA A 79 7.75 -3.92 1.96
N VAL A 80 8.46 -3.11 2.73
CA VAL A 80 9.84 -3.39 3.15
C VAL A 80 9.89 -3.50 4.66
N GLU A 81 10.77 -4.36 5.14
CA GLU A 81 11.01 -4.60 6.55
C GLU A 81 11.62 -3.37 7.25
N HIS A 82 11.34 -3.24 8.55
CA HIS A 82 12.13 -2.47 9.52
C HIS A 82 13.03 -3.45 10.29
N PRO A 83 14.26 -3.71 9.84
CA PRO A 83 15.10 -4.71 10.47
C PRO A 83 15.57 -4.24 11.86
N GLU A 84 15.58 -5.16 12.81
CA GLU A 84 16.00 -4.86 14.20
C GLU A 84 17.47 -4.48 14.32
N ASP A 85 18.29 -5.06 13.47
CA ASP A 85 19.75 -4.85 13.43
C ASP A 85 20.16 -3.55 12.73
N LYS A 86 19.20 -2.80 12.16
CA LYS A 86 19.43 -1.54 11.44
C LYS A 86 18.47 -0.43 11.90
N PRO A 87 18.46 -0.09 13.20
CA PRO A 87 17.55 0.91 13.73
C PRO A 87 17.76 2.31 13.13
N GLU A 88 18.95 2.59 12.59
CA GLU A 88 19.27 3.85 11.93
C GLU A 88 18.41 4.10 10.67
N LEU A 89 17.80 3.08 10.08
CA LEU A 89 16.87 3.25 8.97
C LEU A 89 15.57 3.98 9.37
N ASP A 90 15.28 4.03 10.67
CA ASP A 90 14.11 4.70 11.24
C ASP A 90 14.41 6.09 11.80
N TRP A 91 15.67 6.50 11.85
CA TRP A 91 16.06 7.76 12.44
C TRP A 91 15.85 8.95 11.51
N TRP A 92 15.34 10.04 12.07
CA TRP A 92 14.99 11.24 11.30
C TRP A 92 16.15 12.23 11.12
N TYR A 93 17.12 12.28 12.00
CA TYR A 93 18.35 13.11 11.95
C TYR A 93 18.28 14.37 11.09
N GLY A 94 17.30 15.24 11.31
CA GLY A 94 17.14 16.46 10.53
C GLY A 94 16.77 16.26 9.05
N GLN A 95 16.44 15.03 8.64
CA GLN A 95 15.98 14.71 7.30
C GLN A 95 14.45 14.82 7.21
N THR A 96 13.94 15.05 6.01
CA THR A 96 12.49 15.08 5.74
C THR A 96 11.84 13.70 5.81
N SER A 97 12.62 12.62 5.81
CA SER A 97 12.14 11.24 5.87
C SER A 97 13.26 10.31 6.32
N PRO A 98 12.97 9.26 7.12
CA PRO A 98 13.94 8.23 7.48
C PRO A 98 14.53 7.55 6.25
N SER A 99 15.79 7.06 6.39
CA SER A 99 16.48 6.38 5.30
C SER A 99 15.75 5.14 4.78
N GLY A 100 15.07 4.40 5.67
CA GLY A 100 14.25 3.26 5.26
C GLY A 100 13.06 3.62 4.37
N ASN A 101 12.47 4.81 4.52
CA ASN A 101 11.45 5.29 3.58
C ASN A 101 12.03 5.53 2.18
N LYS A 102 13.29 5.98 2.09
CA LYS A 102 13.96 6.19 0.80
C LYS A 102 14.15 4.87 0.05
N LEU A 103 14.47 3.77 0.75
CA LEU A 103 14.58 2.45 0.15
C LEU A 103 13.25 2.05 -0.51
N LEU A 104 12.15 2.16 0.22
CA LEU A 104 10.83 1.84 -0.30
C LEU A 104 10.41 2.77 -1.46
N ILE A 105 10.69 4.07 -1.36
CA ILE A 105 10.39 5.03 -2.44
C ILE A 105 11.18 4.67 -3.72
N ASN A 106 12.45 4.30 -3.59
CA ASN A 106 13.29 3.91 -4.74
C ASN A 106 12.77 2.60 -5.36
N ALA A 107 12.40 1.61 -4.55
CA ALA A 107 11.80 0.37 -5.03
C ALA A 107 10.51 0.62 -5.80
N VAL A 108 9.62 1.46 -5.26
CA VAL A 108 8.37 1.85 -5.93
C VAL A 108 8.65 2.56 -7.26
N LYS A 109 9.56 3.52 -7.30
CA LYS A 109 9.95 4.20 -8.55
C LYS A 109 10.44 3.20 -9.59
N ALA A 110 11.36 2.30 -9.21
CA ALA A 110 11.87 1.28 -10.10
C ALA A 110 10.76 0.34 -10.63
N MET A 111 9.78 -0.01 -9.80
CA MET A 111 8.61 -0.79 -10.23
C MET A 111 7.75 -0.01 -11.23
N CYS A 112 7.50 1.27 -10.96
CA CYS A 112 6.68 2.13 -11.83
C CYS A 112 7.31 2.38 -13.20
N GLU A 113 8.62 2.33 -13.30
CA GLU A 113 9.34 2.42 -14.57
C GLU A 113 9.40 1.05 -15.28
N TRP A 114 9.64 -0.02 -14.50
CA TRP A 114 9.83 -1.34 -15.08
C TRP A 114 8.53 -1.98 -15.60
N ILE A 115 7.41 -1.83 -14.89
CA ILE A 115 6.14 -2.46 -15.28
C ILE A 115 5.69 -2.00 -16.67
N PRO A 116 5.52 -0.69 -16.96
CA PRO A 116 5.09 -0.25 -18.30
C PRO A 116 6.14 -0.52 -19.39
N ALA A 117 7.42 -0.56 -19.05
CA ALA A 117 8.48 -0.88 -20.01
C ALA A 117 8.49 -2.37 -20.46
N ASN A 118 7.87 -3.27 -19.70
CA ASN A 118 7.85 -4.71 -19.99
C ASN A 118 6.46 -5.26 -20.31
N PHE A 119 5.41 -4.52 -19.96
CA PHE A 119 4.02 -4.92 -20.16
C PHE A 119 3.21 -3.73 -20.66
N ASN A 120 2.13 -3.99 -21.36
CA ASN A 120 1.14 -2.96 -21.71
C ASN A 120 0.22 -2.70 -20.50
N ILE A 121 0.83 -2.19 -19.41
CA ILE A 121 0.20 -1.93 -18.11
C ILE A 121 0.60 -0.53 -17.66
N ASP A 122 -0.39 0.34 -17.49
CA ASP A 122 -0.18 1.65 -16.90
C ASP A 122 -0.14 1.55 -15.37
N VAL A 123 0.77 2.32 -14.78
CA VAL A 123 0.98 2.37 -13.34
C VAL A 123 0.71 3.78 -12.84
N PHE A 124 -0.12 3.89 -11.82
CA PHE A 124 -0.50 5.16 -11.22
C PHE A 124 0.00 5.26 -9.78
N HIS A 125 0.64 6.36 -9.48
CA HIS A 125 1.09 6.67 -8.13
C HIS A 125 -0.02 7.26 -7.28
N PHE A 126 -0.08 6.84 -6.01
CA PHE A 126 -0.85 7.55 -5.01
C PHE A 126 0.05 8.49 -4.18
N PRO A 127 -0.47 9.64 -3.74
CA PRO A 127 0.14 10.37 -2.65
C PRO A 127 0.29 9.48 -1.42
N TYR A 128 1.27 9.76 -0.58
CA TYR A 128 1.44 8.99 0.66
C TYR A 128 0.37 9.30 1.70
N PHE A 129 0.01 10.56 1.80
CA PHE A 129 -0.94 11.05 2.78
C PHE A 129 -2.36 10.97 2.23
N ILE A 130 -3.29 10.50 3.08
CA ILE A 130 -4.72 10.46 2.78
C ILE A 130 -5.23 11.86 2.46
N GLU A 131 -4.78 12.87 3.21
CA GLU A 131 -5.13 14.28 3.04
C GLU A 131 -4.76 14.86 1.68
N GLN A 132 -3.93 14.15 0.93
CA GLN A 132 -3.54 14.50 -0.45
C GLN A 132 -4.23 13.59 -1.49
N GLY A 133 -5.20 12.79 -1.07
CA GLY A 133 -5.89 11.82 -1.94
C GLY A 133 -5.18 10.47 -2.06
N GLY A 134 -4.34 10.12 -1.07
CA GLY A 134 -3.73 8.80 -0.96
C GLY A 134 -4.72 7.72 -0.55
N ILE A 135 -4.28 6.46 -0.52
CA ILE A 135 -5.10 5.32 -0.11
C ILE A 135 -4.77 4.83 1.31
N TYR A 136 -5.71 4.12 1.93
CA TYR A 136 -5.49 3.44 3.22
C TYR A 136 -4.61 2.21 3.02
N LEU A 137 -3.29 2.40 3.19
CA LEU A 137 -2.27 1.39 2.88
C LEU A 137 -2.42 0.10 3.67
N LYS A 138 -2.94 0.15 4.91
CA LYS A 138 -3.16 -1.06 5.71
C LYS A 138 -4.28 -1.93 5.14
N ASP A 139 -5.40 -1.32 4.73
CA ASP A 139 -6.49 -2.04 4.07
C ASP A 139 -6.02 -2.65 2.74
N ALA A 140 -5.28 -1.89 1.94
CA ALA A 140 -4.69 -2.40 0.71
C ALA A 140 -3.76 -3.60 0.95
N ALA A 141 -2.93 -3.54 1.99
CA ALA A 141 -2.02 -4.63 2.36
C ALA A 141 -2.77 -5.88 2.85
N VAL A 142 -3.85 -5.72 3.62
CA VAL A 142 -4.71 -6.84 4.06
C VAL A 142 -5.36 -7.52 2.86
N LEU A 143 -6.00 -6.75 1.98
CA LEU A 143 -6.65 -7.30 0.78
C LEU A 143 -5.64 -7.91 -0.20
N ALA A 144 -4.40 -7.42 -0.21
CA ALA A 144 -3.31 -8.00 -0.96
C ALA A 144 -2.68 -9.25 -0.29
N GLY A 145 -3.16 -9.64 0.92
CA GLY A 145 -2.70 -10.84 1.60
C GLY A 145 -1.37 -10.69 2.33
N LEU A 146 -0.90 -9.46 2.60
CA LEU A 146 0.38 -9.23 3.27
C LEU A 146 0.31 -9.44 4.79
N GLY A 147 -0.89 -9.46 5.37
CA GLY A 147 -1.09 -9.62 6.80
C GLY A 147 -2.49 -9.25 7.24
N CYS A 148 -2.67 -8.94 8.52
CA CYS A 148 -3.92 -8.45 9.09
C CYS A 148 -3.71 -7.16 9.88
N ILE A 149 -4.80 -6.43 10.18
CA ILE A 149 -4.76 -5.30 11.11
C ILE A 149 -4.93 -5.84 12.53
N GLY A 150 -3.89 -5.72 13.36
CA GLY A 150 -3.92 -6.15 14.75
C GLY A 150 -4.76 -5.24 15.66
N ARG A 151 -5.01 -5.67 16.88
CA ARG A 151 -5.75 -4.89 17.91
C ARG A 151 -5.10 -3.53 18.23
N ASN A 152 -3.80 -3.37 17.96
CA ASN A 152 -3.05 -2.12 18.10
C ASN A 152 -3.18 -1.20 16.88
N ASN A 153 -4.06 -1.51 15.94
CA ASN A 153 -4.25 -0.79 14.67
C ASN A 153 -2.98 -0.75 13.78
N MET A 154 -2.04 -1.67 13.94
CA MET A 154 -0.91 -1.84 13.03
C MET A 154 -1.19 -2.97 12.05
N LEU A 155 -0.63 -2.87 10.82
CA LEU A 155 -0.52 -4.06 9.98
C LEU A 155 0.47 -5.02 10.65
N VAL A 156 0.06 -6.25 10.82
CA VAL A 156 0.91 -7.35 11.32
C VAL A 156 1.07 -8.37 10.20
N THR A 157 2.31 -8.64 9.81
CA THR A 157 2.65 -9.60 8.77
C THR A 157 3.16 -10.91 9.39
N PRO A 158 2.98 -12.06 8.73
CA PRO A 158 3.52 -13.34 9.23
C PRO A 158 5.03 -13.33 9.39
N GLU A 159 5.76 -12.65 8.46
CA GLU A 159 7.22 -12.70 8.39
C GLU A 159 7.91 -11.68 9.32
N PHE A 160 7.34 -10.46 9.41
CA PHE A 160 8.01 -9.33 10.07
C PHE A 160 7.19 -8.72 11.21
N GLY A 161 6.04 -9.32 11.56
CA GLY A 161 5.13 -8.71 12.52
C GLY A 161 4.71 -7.30 12.07
N PRO A 162 4.67 -6.31 12.99
CA PRO A 162 4.28 -4.93 12.65
C PRO A 162 5.42 -4.09 12.05
N ARG A 163 6.62 -4.66 11.85
CA ARG A 163 7.82 -3.94 11.44
C ARG A 163 7.96 -3.85 9.92
N VAL A 164 7.00 -3.20 9.28
CA VAL A 164 7.01 -2.97 7.83
C VAL A 164 6.62 -1.54 7.47
N ARG A 165 7.22 -1.03 6.39
CA ARG A 165 6.81 0.19 5.69
C ARG A 165 5.99 -0.19 4.49
N LEU A 166 4.93 0.56 4.23
CA LEU A 166 3.97 0.28 3.17
C LEU A 166 3.96 1.37 2.10
N ARG A 167 3.77 0.94 0.86
CA ARG A 167 3.40 1.76 -0.28
C ARG A 167 2.45 0.97 -1.16
N ALA A 168 1.78 1.70 -2.08
CA ALA A 168 0.97 1.05 -3.09
C ALA A 168 0.96 1.88 -4.38
N MET A 169 0.63 1.21 -5.47
CA MET A 169 0.40 1.78 -6.78
C MET A 169 -0.81 1.12 -7.43
N ALA A 170 -1.54 1.85 -8.26
CA ALA A 170 -2.64 1.29 -9.02
C ALA A 170 -2.17 0.84 -10.40
N LEU A 171 -2.88 -0.14 -10.96
CA LEU A 171 -2.65 -0.70 -12.29
C LEU A 171 -3.97 -0.69 -13.07
N ASN A 172 -3.90 -0.43 -14.38
CA ASN A 172 -5.08 -0.37 -15.26
C ASN A 172 -5.60 -1.75 -15.71
N ILE A 173 -5.07 -2.83 -15.18
CA ILE A 173 -5.51 -4.21 -15.50
C ILE A 173 -6.08 -4.93 -14.28
N PRO A 174 -7.05 -5.85 -14.47
CA PRO A 174 -7.69 -6.58 -13.36
C PRO A 174 -6.85 -7.79 -12.95
N ILE A 175 -5.73 -7.56 -12.25
CA ILE A 175 -4.95 -8.66 -11.67
C ILE A 175 -5.76 -9.28 -10.52
N PRO A 176 -5.90 -10.62 -10.46
CA PRO A 176 -6.56 -11.29 -9.34
C PRO A 176 -5.91 -10.92 -8.00
N SER A 177 -6.73 -10.68 -6.98
CA SER A 177 -6.26 -10.43 -5.61
C SER A 177 -5.47 -11.63 -5.10
N THR A 178 -4.39 -11.36 -4.36
CA THR A 178 -3.57 -12.39 -3.70
C THR A 178 -4.02 -12.67 -2.26
N GLY A 179 -4.99 -11.91 -1.74
CA GLY A 179 -5.53 -12.06 -0.39
C GLY A 179 -7.05 -11.83 -0.35
N PRO A 180 -7.60 -11.62 0.85
CA PRO A 180 -6.89 -11.60 2.14
C PRO A 180 -6.38 -12.98 2.57
N SER A 181 -5.33 -12.99 3.42
CA SER A 181 -4.84 -14.22 4.06
C SER A 181 -5.69 -14.58 5.27
N GLY A 182 -5.70 -15.87 5.65
CA GLY A 182 -6.32 -16.32 6.89
C GLY A 182 -5.48 -16.08 8.17
N PHE A 183 -4.39 -15.34 8.06
CA PHE A 183 -3.50 -15.05 9.17
C PHE A 183 -4.12 -14.05 10.14
N ASP A 184 -4.26 -14.46 11.41
CA ASP A 184 -4.70 -13.61 12.52
C ASP A 184 -3.92 -13.96 13.79
N PRO A 185 -2.87 -13.20 14.14
CA PRO A 185 -2.06 -13.43 15.34
C PRO A 185 -2.77 -13.01 16.62
N CYS A 186 -3.92 -12.31 16.53
CA CYS A 186 -4.63 -11.79 17.68
C CYS A 186 -5.66 -12.79 18.26
N VAL A 187 -5.92 -13.91 17.59
CA VAL A 187 -6.88 -14.94 18.06
C VAL A 187 -6.45 -15.54 19.41
N GLN A 188 -5.15 -15.63 19.68
CA GLN A 188 -4.60 -16.20 20.91
C GLN A 188 -3.96 -15.14 21.83
N CYS A 189 -4.25 -13.87 21.58
CA CYS A 189 -3.69 -12.76 22.35
C CYS A 189 -4.69 -12.33 23.43
N ASP A 190 -4.33 -12.48 24.71
CA ASP A 190 -5.10 -12.06 25.90
C ASP A 190 -5.11 -10.55 26.09
#